data_8c6756952724c04a59093a6b126831cc
#
_entry.id   8c6756952724c04a59093a6b126831cc
#
_cell.length_a   1.000
_cell.length_b   1.000
_cell.length_c   1.000
_cell.angle_alpha   90.00
_cell.angle_beta   90.00
_cell.angle_gamma   90.00
#
_symmetry.space_group_name_H-M   'P 1'
#
loop_
_entity.id
_entity.type
_entity.pdbx_description
1 polymer ?
#
loop_
_entity_poly.entity_id
_entity_poly.type
_entity_poly.pdbx_seq_one_letter_code
_entity_poly.pdbx_strand_id
1 'polypeptide(L)'
;MITIPITLRMLIAKYLCLLKPFWLRKNNKTSVLLIIIILAMILGVVKIQVWLNDWNNDFFNALSQKETDKLWQLVLWFPALLGIFVLISVNKTWLIKLLTIRWREWLTDYYPNRWFADKNYYFTQIYGEHKNTDNPDQRIAEDILLLISKTLSLSFGFIQSLSMLITFTVILWQSAGTLSFTVGGTEWNIQGYMVYTVVLIVIGGTLFTHKVGKRIRPLNVEKQRSEATFRTNLVQHNKQAELIALSNAESLQRQELSDNFHTIKENWHRLMNRQRWLDYWQNIYSRSLSVLPYFLLLPQFISGQINLGGLMKSRQAFMLVSNNLSWFIYKYDELAELAAVIDRLYEFHQLTEQRPTNKPKNCQHAVQVADASIRTPDNKIILENLNFHVSPGKWLLLKGYSGAGKTTLLKTLSHCWPWFKGDISSPADSWYVSQTPLIKTGLLKEIICKALPLPVDDKSLSEVLHQVGLGKLAARIHDHDRWGDILSSGEKQRIALARLILRRPKWIFLDETTSHLEEQEAIRLLRLVREKLPTSGVIMVTHQPGVWNLADDICDISAVL
;
A
#
# COMPACT_ATOMS: atom_id res chain seq x y z
N MET A 1 36.52 8.96 1.62
CA MET A 1 35.24 8.54 2.25
C MET A 1 34.11 9.33 1.58
N ILE A 2 33.27 8.66 0.80
CA ILE A 2 32.11 9.28 0.15
C ILE A 2 31.09 9.55 1.26
N THR A 3 30.90 10.80 1.62
CA THR A 3 29.84 11.20 2.57
C THR A 3 28.48 11.02 1.90
N ILE A 4 27.77 9.93 2.27
CA ILE A 4 26.40 9.68 1.84
C ILE A 4 25.53 10.87 2.29
N PRO A 5 24.75 11.50 1.39
CA PRO A 5 23.87 12.62 1.75
C PRO A 5 22.93 12.21 2.91
N ILE A 6 22.64 13.14 3.81
CA ILE A 6 21.81 12.91 5.01
C ILE A 6 20.45 12.30 4.62
N THR A 7 19.86 12.76 3.53
CA THR A 7 18.60 12.24 2.97
C THR A 7 18.67 10.76 2.60
N LEU A 8 19.77 10.31 2.01
CA LEU A 8 19.96 8.91 1.63
C LEU A 8 20.18 8.00 2.85
N ARG A 9 20.90 8.49 3.88
CA ARG A 9 21.06 7.76 5.16
C ARG A 9 19.72 7.55 5.86
N MET A 10 18.88 8.57 5.87
CA MET A 10 17.52 8.48 6.45
C MET A 10 16.66 7.48 5.68
N LEU A 11 16.69 7.50 4.34
CA LEU A 11 15.94 6.55 3.52
C LEU A 11 16.38 5.10 3.76
N ILE A 12 17.68 4.84 3.85
CA ILE A 12 18.23 3.52 4.15
C ILE A 12 17.79 3.06 5.55
N ALA A 13 17.82 3.93 6.55
CA ALA A 13 17.38 3.60 7.91
C ALA A 13 15.88 3.22 7.93
N LYS A 14 15.01 3.99 7.26
CA LYS A 14 13.58 3.68 7.09
C LYS A 14 13.39 2.34 6.40
N TYR A 15 14.11 2.11 5.31
CA TYR A 15 14.05 0.87 4.55
C TYR A 15 14.43 -0.35 5.39
N LEU A 16 15.56 -0.28 6.11
CA LEU A 16 15.99 -1.35 7.00
C LEU A 16 14.98 -1.61 8.13
N CYS A 17 14.33 -0.57 8.65
CA CYS A 17 13.27 -0.71 9.64
C CYS A 17 12.10 -1.54 9.11
N LEU A 18 11.66 -1.30 7.86
CA LEU A 18 10.58 -2.03 7.22
C LEU A 18 10.94 -3.47 6.85
N LEU A 19 12.22 -3.74 6.54
CA LEU A 19 12.70 -5.08 6.19
C LEU A 19 12.93 -5.98 7.40
N LYS A 20 13.44 -5.38 8.50
CA LYS A 20 13.89 -6.07 9.69
C LYS A 20 12.87 -7.08 10.28
N PRO A 21 11.57 -6.76 10.37
CA PRO A 21 10.59 -7.67 10.97
C PRO A 21 10.47 -9.02 10.25
N PHE A 22 10.57 -9.04 8.93
CA PHE A 22 10.51 -10.27 8.15
C PHE A 22 11.82 -11.05 8.19
N TRP A 23 12.97 -10.36 7.98
CA TRP A 23 14.25 -11.03 7.80
C TRP A 23 14.89 -11.53 9.09
N LEU A 24 14.63 -10.88 10.24
CA LEU A 24 15.14 -11.29 11.56
C LEU A 24 14.24 -12.28 12.32
N ARG A 25 13.19 -12.76 11.68
CA ARG A 25 12.29 -13.77 12.26
C ARG A 25 13.03 -15.09 12.45
N LYS A 26 12.84 -15.74 13.64
CA LYS A 26 13.51 -17.01 14.02
C LYS A 26 13.28 -18.17 13.04
N ASN A 27 12.25 -18.17 12.21
CA ASN A 27 11.87 -19.28 11.32
C ASN A 27 11.91 -18.93 9.83
N ASN A 28 12.93 -18.19 9.37
CA ASN A 28 13.02 -17.71 7.97
C ASN A 28 13.99 -18.53 7.08
N LYS A 29 14.35 -19.75 7.52
CA LYS A 29 15.33 -20.60 6.83
C LYS A 29 14.97 -20.88 5.36
N THR A 30 13.68 -21.08 5.07
CA THR A 30 13.20 -21.35 3.70
C THR A 30 13.34 -20.14 2.78
N SER A 31 13.08 -18.91 3.27
CA SER A 31 13.25 -17.70 2.46
C SER A 31 14.74 -17.41 2.19
N VAL A 32 15.61 -17.66 3.16
CA VAL A 32 17.07 -17.54 2.97
C VAL A 32 17.57 -18.57 1.96
N LEU A 33 17.11 -19.82 2.03
CA LEU A 33 17.44 -20.86 1.06
C LEU A 33 17.00 -20.46 -0.36
N LEU A 34 15.79 -19.89 -0.51
CA LEU A 34 15.31 -19.39 -1.80
C LEU A 34 16.23 -18.30 -2.37
N ILE A 35 16.70 -17.35 -1.54
CA ILE A 35 17.67 -16.35 -2.00
C ILE A 35 18.95 -16.99 -2.50
N ILE A 36 19.50 -17.94 -1.77
CA ILE A 36 20.73 -18.63 -2.16
C ILE A 36 20.56 -19.35 -3.50
N ILE A 37 19.42 -20.04 -3.70
CA ILE A 37 19.11 -20.72 -4.97
C ILE A 37 18.96 -19.69 -6.11
N ILE A 38 18.26 -18.58 -5.87
CA ILE A 38 18.09 -17.52 -6.88
C ILE A 38 19.46 -16.92 -7.26
N LEU A 39 20.33 -16.66 -6.30
CA LEU A 39 21.68 -16.16 -6.56
C LEU A 39 22.52 -17.15 -7.36
N ALA A 40 22.46 -18.43 -7.02
CA ALA A 40 23.12 -19.49 -7.80
C ALA A 40 22.60 -19.54 -9.24
N MET A 41 21.27 -19.41 -9.44
CA MET A 41 20.68 -19.34 -10.78
C MET A 41 21.09 -18.08 -11.54
N ILE A 42 21.23 -16.92 -10.88
CA ILE A 42 21.74 -15.69 -11.50
C ILE A 42 23.16 -15.93 -12.03
N LEU A 43 24.04 -16.50 -11.23
CA LEU A 43 25.41 -16.84 -11.65
C LEU A 43 25.40 -17.91 -12.77
N GLY A 44 24.47 -18.86 -12.71
CA GLY A 44 24.24 -19.84 -13.78
C GLY A 44 23.85 -19.18 -15.11
N VAL A 45 22.94 -18.21 -15.10
CA VAL A 45 22.56 -17.40 -16.28
C VAL A 45 23.78 -16.67 -16.85
N VAL A 46 24.62 -16.07 -16.00
CA VAL A 46 25.86 -15.38 -16.43
C VAL A 46 26.79 -16.38 -17.12
N LYS A 47 27.00 -17.56 -16.54
CA LYS A 47 27.88 -18.58 -17.11
C LYS A 47 27.38 -19.10 -18.46
N ILE A 48 26.09 -19.35 -18.58
CA ILE A 48 25.50 -19.79 -19.87
C ILE A 48 25.64 -18.68 -20.92
N GLN A 49 25.51 -17.42 -20.54
CA GLN A 49 25.70 -16.30 -21.46
C GLN A 49 27.14 -16.20 -21.97
N VAL A 50 28.14 -16.60 -21.15
CA VAL A 50 29.52 -16.75 -21.59
C VAL A 50 29.62 -17.89 -22.60
N TRP A 51 29.04 -19.07 -22.32
CA TRP A 51 29.05 -20.18 -23.26
C TRP A 51 28.37 -19.87 -24.58
N LEU A 52 27.26 -19.15 -24.57
CA LEU A 52 26.59 -18.67 -25.78
C LEU A 52 27.49 -17.69 -26.57
N ASN A 53 28.26 -16.86 -25.89
CA ASN A 53 29.22 -15.96 -26.55
C ASN A 53 30.41 -16.72 -27.17
N ASP A 54 30.90 -17.76 -26.50
CA ASP A 54 31.93 -18.65 -27.02
C ASP A 54 31.41 -19.48 -28.19
N TRP A 55 30.20 -20.06 -28.07
CA TRP A 55 29.53 -20.74 -29.15
C TRP A 55 29.38 -19.85 -30.40
N ASN A 56 29.00 -18.58 -30.19
CA ASN A 56 28.89 -17.62 -31.29
C ASN A 56 30.23 -17.42 -32.01
N ASN A 57 31.32 -17.30 -31.24
CA ASN A 57 32.69 -17.24 -31.80
C ASN A 57 33.00 -18.47 -32.66
N ASP A 58 32.79 -19.67 -32.14
CA ASP A 58 33.14 -20.90 -32.80
C ASP A 58 32.27 -21.15 -34.02
N PHE A 59 30.98 -20.82 -33.96
CA PHE A 59 30.06 -20.93 -35.09
C PHE A 59 30.47 -20.05 -36.28
N PHE A 60 30.75 -18.76 -36.02
CA PHE A 60 31.13 -17.84 -37.10
C PHE A 60 32.53 -18.12 -37.64
N ASN A 61 33.46 -18.70 -36.87
CA ASN A 61 34.73 -19.15 -37.34
C ASN A 61 34.59 -20.37 -38.23
N ALA A 62 33.84 -21.41 -37.81
CA ALA A 62 33.57 -22.58 -38.61
C ALA A 62 32.83 -22.22 -39.92
N LEU A 63 31.92 -21.23 -39.87
CA LEU A 63 31.21 -20.72 -41.04
C LEU A 63 32.16 -20.04 -42.03
N SER A 64 33.09 -19.22 -41.55
CA SER A 64 34.07 -18.55 -42.41
C SER A 64 35.07 -19.48 -43.04
N GLN A 65 35.43 -20.57 -42.33
CA GLN A 65 36.36 -21.61 -42.79
C GLN A 65 35.67 -22.74 -43.58
N LYS A 66 34.32 -22.72 -43.67
CA LYS A 66 33.48 -23.74 -44.33
C LYS A 66 33.67 -25.16 -43.75
N GLU A 67 33.94 -25.26 -42.44
CA GLU A 67 34.07 -26.53 -41.70
C GLU A 67 32.69 -27.16 -41.45
N THR A 68 32.16 -27.91 -42.42
CA THR A 68 30.78 -28.46 -42.38
C THR A 68 30.53 -29.36 -41.19
N ASP A 69 31.47 -30.24 -40.84
CA ASP A 69 31.29 -31.19 -39.73
C ASP A 69 31.18 -30.47 -38.36
N LYS A 70 32.01 -29.45 -38.16
CA LYS A 70 31.99 -28.63 -36.94
C LYS A 70 30.75 -27.77 -36.88
N LEU A 71 30.28 -27.23 -38.00
CA LEU A 71 29.01 -26.48 -38.07
C LEU A 71 27.83 -27.34 -37.63
N TRP A 72 27.72 -28.59 -38.14
CA TRP A 72 26.63 -29.46 -37.72
C TRP A 72 26.69 -29.81 -36.23
N GLN A 73 27.86 -30.04 -35.67
CA GLN A 73 28.03 -30.25 -34.24
C GLN A 73 27.55 -29.02 -33.44
N LEU A 74 27.96 -27.82 -33.82
CA LEU A 74 27.57 -26.57 -33.14
C LEU A 74 26.07 -26.31 -33.25
N VAL A 75 25.44 -26.57 -34.40
CA VAL A 75 23.98 -26.45 -34.58
C VAL A 75 23.22 -27.43 -33.68
N LEU A 76 23.71 -28.66 -33.52
CA LEU A 76 23.08 -29.66 -32.62
C LEU A 76 23.24 -29.31 -31.13
N TRP A 77 24.35 -28.65 -30.75
CA TRP A 77 24.57 -28.19 -29.36
C TRP A 77 23.76 -26.96 -28.97
N PHE A 78 23.41 -26.11 -29.92
CA PHE A 78 22.71 -24.86 -29.64
C PHE A 78 21.34 -25.03 -28.92
N PRO A 79 20.45 -25.96 -29.35
CA PRO A 79 19.20 -26.23 -28.66
C PRO A 79 19.38 -26.66 -27.20
N ALA A 80 20.45 -27.40 -26.87
CA ALA A 80 20.75 -27.83 -25.51
C ALA A 80 21.15 -26.62 -24.63
N LEU A 81 22.05 -25.74 -25.14
CA LEU A 81 22.42 -24.49 -24.43
C LEU A 81 21.22 -23.58 -24.22
N LEU A 82 20.41 -23.42 -25.28
CA LEU A 82 19.18 -22.60 -25.19
C LEU A 82 18.18 -23.22 -24.20
N GLY A 83 17.99 -24.52 -24.21
CA GLY A 83 17.11 -25.23 -23.29
C GLY A 83 17.52 -25.03 -21.82
N ILE A 84 18.81 -25.18 -21.52
CA ILE A 84 19.35 -24.94 -20.16
C ILE A 84 19.15 -23.47 -19.75
N PHE A 85 19.43 -22.50 -20.66
CA PHE A 85 19.21 -21.08 -20.41
C PHE A 85 17.75 -20.77 -20.06
N VAL A 86 16.81 -21.26 -20.87
CA VAL A 86 15.38 -21.07 -20.68
C VAL A 86 14.92 -21.69 -19.36
N LEU A 87 15.36 -22.95 -19.09
CA LEU A 87 15.00 -23.65 -17.87
C LEU A 87 15.45 -22.88 -16.61
N ILE A 88 16.70 -22.41 -16.56
CA ILE A 88 17.20 -21.65 -15.42
C ILE A 88 16.50 -20.29 -15.33
N SER A 89 16.32 -19.60 -16.45
CA SER A 89 15.73 -18.24 -16.46
C SER A 89 14.26 -18.25 -16.02
N VAL A 90 13.48 -19.22 -16.50
CA VAL A 90 12.05 -19.35 -16.15
C VAL A 90 11.91 -19.74 -14.67
N ASN A 91 12.65 -20.77 -14.21
CA ASN A 91 12.58 -21.20 -12.81
C ASN A 91 13.08 -20.11 -11.84
N LYS A 92 14.13 -19.36 -12.21
CA LYS A 92 14.57 -18.19 -11.44
C LYS A 92 13.42 -17.20 -11.24
N THR A 93 12.72 -16.85 -12.32
CA THR A 93 11.59 -15.92 -12.26
C THR A 93 10.45 -16.46 -11.41
N TRP A 94 10.16 -17.74 -11.50
CA TRP A 94 9.16 -18.41 -10.68
C TRP A 94 9.53 -18.38 -9.19
N LEU A 95 10.81 -18.66 -8.84
CA LEU A 95 11.28 -18.60 -7.45
C LEU A 95 11.23 -17.19 -6.87
N ILE A 96 11.51 -16.16 -7.68
CA ILE A 96 11.36 -14.76 -7.26
C ILE A 96 9.88 -14.46 -6.92
N LYS A 97 8.93 -14.92 -7.76
CA LYS A 97 7.49 -14.77 -7.49
C LYS A 97 7.06 -15.54 -6.25
N LEU A 98 7.60 -16.73 -6.02
CA LEU A 98 7.35 -17.53 -4.81
C LEU A 98 7.86 -16.82 -3.55
N LEU A 99 9.03 -16.21 -3.61
CA LEU A 99 9.56 -15.40 -2.51
C LEU A 99 8.71 -14.14 -2.27
N THR A 100 8.24 -13.51 -3.35
CA THR A 100 7.36 -12.34 -3.29
C THR A 100 6.07 -12.66 -2.53
N ILE A 101 5.38 -13.75 -2.89
CA ILE A 101 4.10 -14.09 -2.24
C ILE A 101 4.28 -14.48 -0.77
N ARG A 102 5.33 -15.23 -0.42
CA ARG A 102 5.64 -15.59 0.97
C ARG A 102 5.93 -14.38 1.85
N TRP A 103 6.68 -13.43 1.31
CA TRP A 103 6.98 -12.21 2.04
C TRP A 103 5.74 -11.33 2.18
N ARG A 104 4.93 -11.25 1.10
CA ARG A 104 3.65 -10.54 1.12
C ARG A 104 2.67 -11.12 2.14
N GLU A 105 2.50 -12.44 2.15
CA GLU A 105 1.64 -13.15 3.10
C GLU A 105 1.97 -12.74 4.54
N TRP A 106 3.25 -12.76 4.89
CA TRP A 106 3.69 -12.41 6.23
C TRP A 106 3.45 -10.93 6.57
N LEU A 107 3.77 -9.99 5.67
CA LEU A 107 3.54 -8.56 5.92
C LEU A 107 2.05 -8.21 5.94
N THR A 108 1.23 -8.90 5.13
CA THR A 108 -0.23 -8.74 5.11
C THR A 108 -0.88 -9.31 6.37
N ASP A 109 -0.25 -10.21 7.09
CA ASP A 109 -0.67 -10.62 8.44
C ASP A 109 -0.13 -9.67 9.53
N TYR A 110 1.12 -9.27 9.42
CA TYR A 110 1.79 -8.42 10.41
C TYR A 110 1.16 -7.04 10.56
N TYR A 111 0.91 -6.31 9.47
CA TYR A 111 0.38 -4.94 9.52
C TYR A 111 -1.08 -4.86 9.97
N PRO A 112 -2.04 -5.65 9.46
CA PRO A 112 -3.40 -5.65 9.97
C PRO A 112 -3.49 -6.02 11.46
N ASN A 113 -2.71 -7.00 11.94
CA ASN A 113 -2.70 -7.36 13.35
C ASN A 113 -2.27 -6.18 14.23
N ARG A 114 -1.27 -5.40 13.82
CA ARG A 114 -0.86 -4.18 14.54
C ARG A 114 -1.87 -3.06 14.39
N TRP A 115 -2.47 -2.90 13.23
CA TRP A 115 -3.42 -1.86 12.93
C TRP A 115 -4.73 -2.04 13.71
N PHE A 116 -5.19 -3.28 13.86
CA PHE A 116 -6.36 -3.58 14.69
C PHE A 116 -6.07 -3.65 16.20
N ALA A 117 -4.83 -3.89 16.62
CA ALA A 117 -4.45 -3.92 18.01
C ALA A 117 -4.75 -2.58 18.71
N ASP A 118 -5.27 -2.63 19.93
CA ASP A 118 -5.54 -1.46 20.78
C ASP A 118 -6.35 -0.33 20.09
N LYS A 119 -7.20 -0.68 19.13
CA LYS A 119 -7.98 0.29 18.31
C LYS A 119 -7.11 1.24 17.47
N ASN A 120 -5.88 0.84 17.09
CA ASN A 120 -4.98 1.68 16.32
C ASN A 120 -5.56 2.15 14.98
N TYR A 121 -6.41 1.32 14.33
CA TYR A 121 -7.12 1.72 13.10
C TYR A 121 -7.93 3.01 13.27
N TYR A 122 -8.56 3.19 14.41
CA TYR A 122 -9.33 4.38 14.74
C TYR A 122 -8.41 5.57 15.05
N PHE A 123 -7.37 5.35 15.85
CA PHE A 123 -6.40 6.40 16.16
C PHE A 123 -5.59 6.82 14.94
N THR A 124 -5.24 5.91 14.06
CA THR A 124 -4.56 6.21 12.79
C THR A 124 -5.39 7.15 11.92
N GLN A 125 -6.71 6.97 11.88
CA GLN A 125 -7.60 7.87 11.14
C GLN A 125 -7.57 9.27 11.75
N ILE A 126 -7.74 9.40 13.07
CA ILE A 126 -7.76 10.71 13.74
C ILE A 126 -6.40 11.43 13.61
N TYR A 127 -5.28 10.71 13.84
CA TYR A 127 -3.94 11.29 13.68
C TYR A 127 -3.60 11.56 12.20
N GLY A 128 -4.11 10.75 11.28
CA GLY A 128 -3.87 10.87 9.85
C GLY A 128 -4.52 12.11 9.26
N GLU A 129 -5.74 12.44 9.66
CA GLU A 129 -6.45 13.67 9.26
C GLU A 129 -5.63 14.93 9.60
N HIS A 130 -4.96 14.94 10.75
CA HIS A 130 -4.09 16.06 11.16
C HIS A 130 -2.71 16.08 10.47
N LYS A 131 -2.24 14.96 9.93
CA LYS A 131 -0.90 14.83 9.31
C LYS A 131 -0.93 14.60 7.79
N ASN A 132 -2.07 14.74 7.12
CA ASN A 132 -2.24 14.40 5.69
C ASN A 132 -1.81 12.96 5.34
N THR A 133 -1.88 12.04 6.29
CA THR A 133 -1.51 10.63 6.05
C THR A 133 -2.70 9.92 5.43
N ASP A 134 -2.57 9.62 4.15
CA ASP A 134 -3.65 9.16 3.29
C ASP A 134 -3.77 7.62 3.26
N ASN A 135 -5.00 7.11 3.25
CA ASN A 135 -5.43 5.77 2.84
C ASN A 135 -4.65 4.56 3.42
N PRO A 136 -4.87 4.15 4.69
CA PRO A 136 -4.24 2.96 5.28
C PRO A 136 -4.51 1.65 4.52
N ASP A 137 -5.68 1.55 3.87
CA ASP A 137 -6.09 0.44 3.01
C ASP A 137 -5.15 0.28 1.82
N GLN A 138 -4.79 1.38 1.15
CA GLN A 138 -3.84 1.37 0.05
C GLN A 138 -2.43 0.98 0.50
N ARG A 139 -2.00 1.42 1.71
CA ARG A 139 -0.70 1.03 2.27
C ARG A 139 -0.59 -0.48 2.45
N ILE A 140 -1.66 -1.13 2.94
CA ILE A 140 -1.69 -2.57 3.17
C ILE A 140 -1.87 -3.35 1.86
N ALA A 141 -2.78 -2.90 0.97
CA ALA A 141 -3.12 -3.63 -0.25
C ALA A 141 -2.07 -3.51 -1.35
N GLU A 142 -1.54 -2.29 -1.58
CA GLU A 142 -0.69 -1.97 -2.73
C GLU A 142 0.77 -1.72 -2.34
N ASP A 143 1.04 -0.82 -1.37
CA ASP A 143 2.41 -0.40 -1.07
C ASP A 143 3.27 -1.55 -0.50
N ILE A 144 2.70 -2.49 0.26
CA ILE A 144 3.41 -3.70 0.70
C ILE A 144 3.88 -4.53 -0.51
N LEU A 145 2.99 -4.74 -1.50
CA LEU A 145 3.36 -5.48 -2.71
C LEU A 145 4.42 -4.75 -3.52
N LEU A 146 4.28 -3.43 -3.67
CA LEU A 146 5.26 -2.59 -4.37
C LEU A 146 6.62 -2.62 -3.67
N LEU A 147 6.68 -2.46 -2.34
CA LEU A 147 7.92 -2.58 -1.56
C LEU A 147 8.63 -3.89 -1.87
N ILE A 148 7.94 -5.02 -1.77
CA ILE A 148 8.53 -6.34 -1.93
C ILE A 148 8.99 -6.56 -3.38
N SER A 149 8.10 -6.33 -4.35
CA SER A 149 8.37 -6.58 -5.76
C SER A 149 9.51 -5.72 -6.28
N LYS A 150 9.53 -4.43 -5.94
CA LYS A 150 10.63 -3.51 -6.32
C LYS A 150 11.93 -3.85 -5.60
N THR A 151 11.89 -4.20 -4.30
CA THR A 151 13.08 -4.65 -3.56
C THR A 151 13.73 -5.86 -4.23
N LEU A 152 12.96 -6.91 -4.51
CA LEU A 152 13.49 -8.14 -5.11
C LEU A 152 13.94 -7.91 -6.56
N SER A 153 13.15 -7.19 -7.37
CA SER A 153 13.49 -6.87 -8.76
C SER A 153 14.78 -6.06 -8.85
N LEU A 154 14.90 -5.00 -8.06
CA LEU A 154 16.07 -4.12 -8.09
C LEU A 154 17.30 -4.80 -7.51
N SER A 155 17.16 -5.54 -6.39
CA SER A 155 18.31 -6.23 -5.77
C SER A 155 18.85 -7.34 -6.65
N PHE A 156 18.01 -8.26 -7.13
CA PHE A 156 18.45 -9.34 -8.00
C PHE A 156 18.86 -8.85 -9.38
N GLY A 157 18.16 -7.85 -9.93
CA GLY A 157 18.53 -7.20 -11.18
C GLY A 157 19.91 -6.52 -11.10
N PHE A 158 20.21 -5.83 -10.01
CA PHE A 158 21.52 -5.22 -9.78
C PHE A 158 22.63 -6.26 -9.69
N ILE A 159 22.42 -7.34 -8.90
CA ILE A 159 23.43 -8.41 -8.79
C ILE A 159 23.69 -9.07 -10.15
N GLN A 160 22.62 -9.34 -10.92
CA GLN A 160 22.76 -9.90 -12.26
C GLN A 160 23.50 -8.96 -13.19
N SER A 161 23.13 -7.67 -13.23
CA SER A 161 23.79 -6.66 -14.08
C SER A 161 25.25 -6.45 -13.70
N LEU A 162 25.56 -6.41 -12.41
CA LEU A 162 26.94 -6.25 -11.93
C LEU A 162 27.78 -7.48 -12.32
N SER A 163 27.26 -8.70 -12.13
CA SER A 163 27.96 -9.94 -12.51
C SER A 163 28.21 -10.02 -14.02
N MET A 164 27.21 -9.66 -14.84
CA MET A 164 27.35 -9.57 -16.30
C MET A 164 28.37 -8.52 -16.69
N LEU A 165 28.31 -7.32 -16.09
CA LEU A 165 29.23 -6.21 -16.37
C LEU A 165 30.67 -6.62 -16.11
N ILE A 166 30.99 -7.19 -14.95
CA ILE A 166 32.33 -7.65 -14.61
C ILE A 166 32.81 -8.71 -15.61
N THR A 167 32.01 -9.75 -15.82
CA THR A 167 32.36 -10.88 -16.68
C THR A 167 32.63 -10.44 -18.13
N PHE A 168 31.71 -9.68 -18.72
CA PHE A 168 31.82 -9.28 -20.11
C PHE A 168 32.79 -8.13 -20.36
N THR A 169 33.11 -7.32 -19.33
CA THR A 169 34.21 -6.35 -19.41
C THR A 169 35.55 -7.07 -19.55
N VAL A 170 35.77 -8.15 -18.78
CA VAL A 170 37.00 -8.96 -18.90
C VAL A 170 37.07 -9.62 -20.28
N ILE A 171 35.98 -10.22 -20.77
CA ILE A 171 35.90 -10.83 -22.08
C ILE A 171 36.17 -9.78 -23.18
N LEU A 172 35.55 -8.63 -23.11
CA LEU A 172 35.74 -7.55 -24.08
C LEU A 172 37.18 -7.03 -24.09
N TRP A 173 37.79 -6.90 -22.90
CA TRP A 173 39.19 -6.50 -22.76
C TRP A 173 40.14 -7.47 -23.46
N GLN A 174 39.91 -8.76 -23.28
CA GLN A 174 40.75 -9.83 -23.88
C GLN A 174 40.50 -10.02 -25.37
N SER A 175 39.24 -9.89 -25.84
CA SER A 175 38.84 -10.21 -27.21
C SER A 175 39.05 -9.04 -28.19
N ALA A 176 39.09 -7.79 -27.71
CA ALA A 176 39.13 -6.63 -28.58
C ALA A 176 40.55 -6.30 -29.12
N GLY A 177 41.58 -6.96 -28.61
CA GLY A 177 42.97 -6.71 -29.02
C GLY A 177 43.48 -5.30 -28.65
N THR A 178 44.52 -4.86 -29.38
CA THR A 178 45.14 -3.54 -29.22
C THR A 178 44.86 -2.65 -30.44
N LEU A 179 44.44 -1.41 -30.18
CA LEU A 179 44.37 -0.40 -31.25
C LEU A 179 45.73 0.28 -31.39
N SER A 180 46.40 0.05 -32.54
CA SER A 180 47.66 0.69 -32.85
C SER A 180 47.43 1.79 -33.88
N PHE A 181 47.89 2.99 -33.62
CA PHE A 181 47.86 4.12 -34.55
C PHE A 181 49.07 5.05 -34.34
N THR A 182 49.55 5.66 -35.41
CA THR A 182 50.73 6.56 -35.42
C THR A 182 50.23 7.99 -35.50
N VAL A 183 50.56 8.81 -34.49
CA VAL A 183 50.30 10.27 -34.47
C VAL A 183 51.62 10.98 -34.20
N GLY A 184 52.03 11.86 -35.13
CA GLY A 184 53.25 12.64 -34.98
C GLY A 184 54.54 11.81 -34.93
N GLY A 185 54.57 10.63 -35.54
CA GLY A 185 55.76 9.74 -35.57
C GLY A 185 55.91 8.83 -34.35
N THR A 186 54.98 8.91 -33.38
CA THR A 186 54.93 8.01 -32.20
C THR A 186 53.83 6.99 -32.36
N GLU A 187 54.17 5.69 -32.18
CA GLU A 187 53.15 4.62 -32.16
C GLU A 187 52.43 4.56 -30.81
N TRP A 188 51.13 4.68 -30.87
CA TRP A 188 50.23 4.53 -29.69
C TRP A 188 49.56 3.17 -29.75
N ASN A 189 49.70 2.40 -28.65
CA ASN A 189 49.08 1.08 -28.50
C ASN A 189 48.12 1.11 -27.32
N ILE A 190 46.82 1.19 -27.60
CA ILE A 190 45.78 1.22 -26.55
C ILE A 190 45.15 -0.19 -26.44
N GLN A 191 45.51 -0.87 -25.36
CA GLN A 191 44.89 -2.15 -25.02
C GLN A 191 43.50 -1.96 -24.42
N GLY A 192 42.50 -2.77 -24.77
CA GLY A 192 41.15 -2.72 -24.23
C GLY A 192 40.37 -1.46 -24.63
N TYR A 193 40.74 -0.78 -25.74
CA TYR A 193 40.12 0.46 -26.21
C TYR A 193 38.58 0.37 -26.32
N MET A 194 38.02 -0.79 -26.63
CA MET A 194 36.57 -1.00 -26.70
C MET A 194 35.88 -0.81 -25.35
N VAL A 195 36.55 -1.13 -24.23
CA VAL A 195 36.01 -0.89 -22.89
C VAL A 195 35.94 0.59 -22.59
N TYR A 196 37.01 1.35 -22.91
CA TYR A 196 36.98 2.81 -22.73
C TYR A 196 35.92 3.47 -23.60
N THR A 197 35.79 3.00 -24.86
CA THR A 197 34.80 3.52 -25.81
C THR A 197 33.36 3.27 -25.30
N VAL A 198 33.01 2.06 -24.83
CA VAL A 198 31.68 1.79 -24.33
C VAL A 198 31.33 2.59 -23.09
N VAL A 199 32.28 2.75 -22.16
CA VAL A 199 32.09 3.56 -20.95
C VAL A 199 31.83 5.03 -21.31
N LEU A 200 32.64 5.61 -22.22
CA LEU A 200 32.51 7.01 -22.64
C LEU A 200 31.16 7.25 -23.34
N ILE A 201 30.77 6.36 -24.25
CA ILE A 201 29.50 6.47 -24.98
C ILE A 201 28.30 6.31 -24.05
N VAL A 202 28.35 5.35 -23.12
CA VAL A 202 27.25 5.13 -22.16
C VAL A 202 27.13 6.33 -21.23
N ILE A 203 28.24 6.89 -20.73
CA ILE A 203 28.19 8.10 -19.91
C ILE A 203 27.61 9.29 -20.71
N GLY A 204 28.10 9.52 -21.94
CA GLY A 204 27.58 10.59 -22.80
C GLY A 204 26.09 10.41 -23.12
N GLY A 205 25.70 9.20 -23.52
CA GLY A 205 24.30 8.84 -23.78
C GLY A 205 23.40 9.03 -22.56
N THR A 206 23.91 8.68 -21.38
CA THR A 206 23.24 8.86 -20.10
C THR A 206 22.96 10.33 -19.79
N LEU A 207 23.99 11.16 -19.85
CA LEU A 207 23.88 12.58 -19.57
C LEU A 207 22.88 13.26 -20.51
N PHE A 208 22.90 12.88 -21.78
CA PHE A 208 21.98 13.40 -22.77
C PHE A 208 20.54 12.93 -22.52
N THR A 209 20.35 11.64 -22.29
CA THR A 209 19.03 11.07 -21.95
C THR A 209 18.43 11.73 -20.72
N HIS A 210 19.23 11.94 -19.67
CA HIS A 210 18.80 12.65 -18.47
C HIS A 210 18.38 14.09 -18.77
N LYS A 211 19.14 14.82 -19.58
CA LYS A 211 18.82 16.20 -19.97
C LYS A 211 17.50 16.30 -20.74
N VAL A 212 17.23 15.37 -21.66
CA VAL A 212 15.99 15.31 -22.45
C VAL A 212 14.83 14.83 -21.59
N GLY A 213 15.03 13.78 -20.79
CA GLY A 213 13.99 13.12 -19.98
C GLY A 213 13.55 13.91 -18.75
N LYS A 214 14.39 14.82 -18.20
CA LYS A 214 14.10 15.58 -16.97
C LYS A 214 12.72 16.27 -16.98
N ARG A 215 12.26 16.74 -18.15
CA ARG A 215 10.98 17.44 -18.30
C ARG A 215 9.77 16.52 -18.38
N ILE A 216 9.95 15.21 -18.54
CA ILE A 216 8.85 14.21 -18.64
C ILE A 216 8.29 13.89 -17.26
N ARG A 217 9.13 13.84 -16.22
CA ARG A 217 8.73 13.50 -14.85
C ARG A 217 7.60 14.38 -14.29
N PRO A 218 7.69 15.74 -14.32
CA PRO A 218 6.59 16.57 -13.83
C PRO A 218 5.30 16.39 -14.61
N LEU A 219 5.37 16.15 -15.93
CA LEU A 219 4.18 15.89 -16.76
C LEU A 219 3.52 14.55 -16.42
N ASN A 220 4.29 13.52 -16.06
CA ASN A 220 3.74 12.25 -15.58
C ASN A 220 3.07 12.40 -14.22
N VAL A 221 3.62 13.19 -13.30
CA VAL A 221 3.00 13.49 -12.00
C VAL A 221 1.67 14.22 -12.20
N GLU A 222 1.65 15.23 -13.09
CA GLU A 222 0.44 15.99 -13.42
C GLU A 222 -0.62 15.10 -14.07
N LYS A 223 -0.21 14.17 -14.97
CA LYS A 223 -1.10 13.16 -15.54
C LYS A 223 -1.77 12.33 -14.45
N GLN A 224 -0.99 11.75 -13.54
CA GLN A 224 -1.54 10.92 -12.45
C GLN A 224 -2.50 11.71 -11.57
N ARG A 225 -2.18 12.98 -11.27
CA ARG A 225 -3.05 13.86 -10.48
C ARG A 225 -4.38 14.14 -11.18
N SER A 226 -4.34 14.50 -12.46
CA SER A 226 -5.55 14.81 -13.26
C SER A 226 -6.43 13.56 -13.43
N GLU A 227 -5.84 12.39 -13.66
CA GLU A 227 -6.55 11.10 -13.74
C GLU A 227 -7.21 10.74 -12.40
N ALA A 228 -6.52 10.98 -11.27
CA ALA A 228 -7.07 10.75 -9.94
C ALA A 228 -8.25 11.69 -9.65
N THR A 229 -8.15 12.98 -10.00
CA THR A 229 -9.24 13.95 -9.87
C THR A 229 -10.46 13.54 -10.68
N PHE A 230 -10.27 13.16 -11.94
CA PHE A 230 -11.34 12.70 -12.82
C PHE A 230 -12.06 11.46 -12.25
N ARG A 231 -11.30 10.48 -11.76
CA ARG A 231 -11.85 9.29 -11.10
C ARG A 231 -12.64 9.66 -9.84
N THR A 232 -12.13 10.56 -9.01
CA THR A 232 -12.80 11.01 -7.78
C THR A 232 -14.14 11.65 -8.12
N ASN A 233 -14.21 12.51 -9.13
CA ASN A 233 -15.44 13.14 -9.57
C ASN A 233 -16.46 12.11 -10.08
N LEU A 234 -16.03 11.12 -10.88
CA LEU A 234 -16.91 10.03 -11.32
C LEU A 234 -17.48 9.22 -10.14
N VAL A 235 -16.67 8.93 -9.13
CA VAL A 235 -17.13 8.22 -7.93
C VAL A 235 -18.11 9.07 -7.12
N GLN A 236 -17.89 10.38 -7.02
CA GLN A 236 -18.81 11.30 -6.36
C GLN A 236 -20.15 11.38 -7.10
N HIS A 237 -20.14 11.50 -8.43
CA HIS A 237 -21.36 11.48 -9.23
C HIS A 237 -22.17 10.19 -9.05
N ASN A 238 -21.49 9.05 -9.02
CA ASN A 238 -22.17 7.77 -8.77
C ASN A 238 -22.81 7.71 -7.37
N LYS A 239 -22.15 8.25 -6.35
CA LYS A 239 -22.71 8.33 -4.98
C LYS A 239 -23.88 9.30 -4.86
N GLN A 240 -23.90 10.34 -5.69
CA GLN A 240 -24.91 11.39 -5.67
C GLN A 240 -25.92 11.27 -6.83
N ALA A 241 -26.01 10.10 -7.48
CA ALA A 241 -26.83 9.88 -8.67
C ALA A 241 -28.30 10.27 -8.46
N GLU A 242 -28.89 9.92 -7.32
CA GLU A 242 -30.26 10.29 -6.97
C GLU A 242 -30.44 11.81 -6.84
N LEU A 243 -29.50 12.49 -6.17
CA LEU A 243 -29.55 13.95 -6.01
C LEU A 243 -29.40 14.68 -7.33
N ILE A 244 -28.50 14.20 -8.22
CA ILE A 244 -28.29 14.75 -9.56
C ILE A 244 -29.56 14.60 -10.39
N ALA A 245 -30.19 13.41 -10.36
CA ALA A 245 -31.44 13.15 -11.09
C ALA A 245 -32.60 14.02 -10.57
N LEU A 246 -32.76 14.16 -9.25
CA LEU A 246 -33.80 14.99 -8.64
C LEU A 246 -33.61 16.49 -8.90
N SER A 247 -32.37 16.93 -9.09
CA SER A 247 -32.06 18.35 -9.37
C SER A 247 -31.97 18.69 -10.85
N ASN A 248 -32.12 17.70 -11.76
CA ASN A 248 -31.92 17.84 -13.22
C ASN A 248 -30.56 18.49 -13.57
N ALA A 249 -29.49 18.09 -12.85
CA ALA A 249 -28.18 18.70 -12.96
C ALA A 249 -27.23 17.96 -13.94
N GLU A 250 -27.74 17.06 -14.79
CA GLU A 250 -26.92 16.21 -15.69
C GLU A 250 -26.06 17.01 -16.65
N SER A 251 -26.60 18.13 -17.18
CA SER A 251 -25.86 18.99 -18.11
C SER A 251 -24.66 19.65 -17.47
N LEU A 252 -24.81 20.11 -16.22
CA LEU A 252 -23.74 20.74 -15.44
C LEU A 252 -22.65 19.71 -15.11
N GLN A 253 -23.04 18.52 -14.65
CA GLN A 253 -22.12 17.45 -14.32
C GLN A 253 -21.34 16.94 -15.53
N ARG A 254 -22.02 16.85 -16.69
CA ARG A 254 -21.38 16.50 -17.96
C ARG A 254 -20.35 17.54 -18.39
N GLN A 255 -20.65 18.82 -18.20
CA GLN A 255 -19.70 19.90 -18.53
C GLN A 255 -18.47 19.81 -17.63
N GLU A 256 -18.64 19.64 -16.32
CA GLU A 256 -17.53 19.49 -15.37
C GLU A 256 -16.61 18.32 -15.73
N LEU A 257 -17.19 17.15 -16.07
CA LEU A 257 -16.42 15.99 -16.53
C LEU A 257 -15.68 16.27 -17.84
N SER A 258 -16.31 17.00 -18.78
CA SER A 258 -15.68 17.38 -20.04
C SER A 258 -14.48 18.30 -19.83
N ASP A 259 -14.59 19.27 -18.93
CA ASP A 259 -13.51 20.23 -18.62
C ASP A 259 -12.34 19.51 -17.91
N ASN A 260 -12.64 18.61 -17.00
CA ASN A 260 -11.63 17.75 -16.37
C ASN A 260 -10.90 16.88 -17.39
N PHE A 261 -11.63 16.28 -18.34
CA PHE A 261 -11.04 15.47 -19.40
C PHE A 261 -10.21 16.32 -20.38
N HIS A 262 -10.62 17.56 -20.65
CA HIS A 262 -9.85 18.49 -21.47
C HIS A 262 -8.47 18.76 -20.86
N THR A 263 -8.40 18.95 -19.54
CA THR A 263 -7.14 19.11 -18.81
C THR A 263 -6.23 17.89 -18.97
N ILE A 264 -6.79 16.69 -18.88
CA ILE A 264 -6.05 15.43 -19.12
C ILE A 264 -5.51 15.42 -20.55
N LYS A 265 -6.35 15.72 -21.55
CA LYS A 265 -5.98 15.73 -22.98
C LYS A 265 -4.83 16.70 -23.27
N GLU A 266 -4.87 17.92 -22.72
CA GLU A 266 -3.79 18.89 -22.90
C GLU A 266 -2.46 18.41 -22.31
N ASN A 267 -2.49 17.86 -21.11
CA ASN A 267 -1.30 17.30 -20.49
C ASN A 267 -0.76 16.10 -21.28
N TRP A 268 -1.64 15.22 -21.80
CA TRP A 268 -1.27 14.13 -22.68
C TRP A 268 -0.54 14.61 -23.93
N HIS A 269 -1.04 15.65 -24.62
CA HIS A 269 -0.36 16.21 -25.79
C HIS A 269 1.03 16.75 -25.46
N ARG A 270 1.18 17.43 -24.31
CA ARG A 270 2.49 17.92 -23.85
C ARG A 270 3.44 16.75 -23.55
N LEU A 271 2.94 15.73 -22.89
CA LEU A 271 3.71 14.51 -22.55
C LEU A 271 4.17 13.77 -23.81
N MET A 272 3.22 13.45 -24.74
CA MET A 272 3.52 12.75 -25.99
C MET A 272 4.57 13.48 -26.83
N ASN A 273 4.48 14.80 -26.95
CA ASN A 273 5.46 15.59 -27.69
C ASN A 273 6.87 15.51 -27.08
N ARG A 274 6.97 15.49 -25.75
CA ARG A 274 8.26 15.32 -25.07
C ARG A 274 8.80 13.90 -25.20
N GLN A 275 7.90 12.92 -25.05
CA GLN A 275 8.24 11.51 -25.16
C GLN A 275 8.74 11.17 -26.56
N ARG A 276 8.10 11.69 -27.60
CA ARG A 276 8.54 11.53 -29.00
C ARG A 276 10.01 11.93 -29.22
N TRP A 277 10.46 13.04 -28.64
CA TRP A 277 11.86 13.46 -28.75
C TRP A 277 12.83 12.53 -28.00
N LEU A 278 12.40 12.04 -26.84
CA LEU A 278 13.18 11.04 -26.11
C LEU A 278 13.27 9.73 -26.88
N ASP A 279 12.16 9.28 -27.49
CA ASP A 279 12.10 8.06 -28.28
C ASP A 279 12.98 8.16 -29.55
N TYR A 280 12.99 9.30 -30.23
CA TYR A 280 13.94 9.53 -31.33
C TYR A 280 15.38 9.38 -30.87
N TRP A 281 15.74 10.03 -29.80
CA TRP A 281 17.09 9.92 -29.24
C TRP A 281 17.44 8.49 -28.85
N GLN A 282 16.58 7.80 -28.13
CA GLN A 282 16.83 6.43 -27.70
C GLN A 282 16.98 5.48 -28.88
N ASN A 283 16.16 5.63 -29.92
CA ASN A 283 16.29 4.83 -31.13
C ASN A 283 17.58 5.08 -31.89
N ILE A 284 17.97 6.35 -32.09
CA ILE A 284 19.24 6.71 -32.72
C ILE A 284 20.39 6.15 -31.90
N TYR A 285 20.42 6.39 -30.60
CA TYR A 285 21.44 5.89 -29.70
C TYR A 285 21.58 4.37 -29.71
N SER A 286 20.47 3.66 -29.56
CA SER A 286 20.44 2.20 -29.55
C SER A 286 20.91 1.60 -30.89
N ARG A 287 20.47 2.16 -32.02
CA ARG A 287 20.89 1.71 -33.36
C ARG A 287 22.37 2.00 -33.61
N SER A 288 22.82 3.21 -33.28
CA SER A 288 24.24 3.57 -33.39
C SER A 288 25.11 2.63 -32.55
N LEU A 289 24.70 2.36 -31.31
CA LEU A 289 25.43 1.47 -30.41
C LEU A 289 25.53 0.03 -30.94
N SER A 290 24.50 -0.46 -31.66
CA SER A 290 24.50 -1.81 -32.23
C SER A 290 25.45 -1.98 -33.43
N VAL A 291 25.74 -0.90 -34.16
CA VAL A 291 26.58 -0.90 -35.36
C VAL A 291 28.01 -0.49 -35.04
N LEU A 292 28.23 0.38 -34.07
CA LEU A 292 29.53 0.93 -33.70
C LEU A 292 30.65 -0.11 -33.49
N PRO A 293 30.44 -1.25 -32.81
CA PRO A 293 31.48 -2.25 -32.63
C PRO A 293 32.06 -2.81 -33.95
N TYR A 294 31.26 -2.85 -35.00
CA TYR A 294 31.74 -3.30 -36.31
C TYR A 294 32.77 -2.31 -36.86
N PHE A 295 32.49 -1.00 -36.80
CA PHE A 295 33.42 0.00 -37.28
C PHE A 295 34.69 0.04 -36.45
N LEU A 296 34.58 -0.14 -35.13
CA LEU A 296 35.73 -0.13 -34.23
C LEU A 296 36.65 -1.33 -34.43
N LEU A 297 36.09 -2.51 -34.79
CA LEU A 297 36.83 -3.75 -34.99
C LEU A 297 37.26 -3.96 -36.43
N LEU A 298 36.76 -3.15 -37.39
CA LEU A 298 37.04 -3.31 -38.81
C LEU A 298 38.54 -3.26 -39.16
N PRO A 299 39.35 -2.33 -38.63
CA PRO A 299 40.78 -2.33 -38.91
C PRO A 299 41.51 -3.59 -38.49
N GLN A 300 41.18 -4.15 -37.33
CA GLN A 300 41.78 -5.41 -36.85
C GLN A 300 41.30 -6.63 -37.59
N PHE A 301 40.06 -6.64 -38.07
CA PHE A 301 39.54 -7.71 -38.93
C PHE A 301 40.24 -7.69 -40.31
N ILE A 302 40.40 -6.52 -40.93
CA ILE A 302 41.09 -6.39 -42.23
C ILE A 302 42.57 -6.75 -42.11
N SER A 303 43.25 -6.37 -41.01
CA SER A 303 44.63 -6.74 -40.75
C SER A 303 44.86 -8.23 -40.39
N GLY A 304 43.77 -9.01 -40.24
CA GLY A 304 43.84 -10.42 -39.88
C GLY A 304 44.16 -10.71 -38.40
N GLN A 305 44.21 -9.66 -37.56
CA GLN A 305 44.44 -9.80 -36.10
C GLN A 305 43.30 -10.49 -35.39
N ILE A 306 42.07 -10.31 -35.86
CA ILE A 306 40.89 -11.02 -35.39
C ILE A 306 40.16 -11.71 -36.55
N ASN A 307 39.60 -12.88 -36.28
CA ASN A 307 38.76 -13.62 -37.23
C ASN A 307 37.28 -13.19 -37.10
N LEU A 308 36.40 -13.72 -37.96
CA LEU A 308 34.98 -13.39 -37.99
C LEU A 308 34.29 -13.73 -36.66
N GLY A 309 34.60 -14.87 -36.07
CA GLY A 309 34.08 -15.27 -34.77
C GLY A 309 34.51 -14.31 -33.64
N GLY A 310 35.80 -13.91 -33.64
CA GLY A 310 36.32 -12.92 -32.68
C GLY A 310 35.63 -11.56 -32.80
N LEU A 311 35.33 -11.11 -34.03
CA LEU A 311 34.56 -9.91 -34.30
C LEU A 311 33.15 -10.02 -33.70
N MET A 312 32.43 -11.13 -33.92
CA MET A 312 31.10 -11.36 -33.40
C MET A 312 31.08 -11.52 -31.87
N LYS A 313 32.06 -12.22 -31.29
CA LYS A 313 32.26 -12.37 -29.85
C LYS A 313 32.47 -11.00 -29.18
N SER A 314 33.35 -10.17 -29.69
CA SER A 314 33.66 -8.84 -29.15
C SER A 314 32.47 -7.88 -29.28
N ARG A 315 31.75 -7.93 -30.42
CA ARG A 315 30.51 -7.17 -30.60
C ARG A 315 29.46 -7.55 -29.57
N GLN A 316 29.22 -8.85 -29.34
CA GLN A 316 28.23 -9.30 -28.34
C GLN A 316 28.65 -8.88 -26.92
N ALA A 317 29.93 -9.02 -26.58
CA ALA A 317 30.46 -8.57 -25.29
C ALA A 317 30.29 -7.06 -25.11
N PHE A 318 30.56 -6.24 -26.14
CA PHE A 318 30.35 -4.80 -26.13
C PHE A 318 28.88 -4.44 -25.83
N MET A 319 27.94 -5.11 -26.51
CA MET A 319 26.50 -4.88 -26.29
C MET A 319 26.07 -5.26 -24.86
N LEU A 320 26.57 -6.37 -24.32
CA LEU A 320 26.27 -6.78 -22.96
C LEU A 320 26.86 -5.82 -21.91
N VAL A 321 28.09 -5.35 -22.11
CA VAL A 321 28.69 -4.33 -21.23
C VAL A 321 27.86 -3.04 -21.28
N SER A 322 27.51 -2.55 -22.48
CA SER A 322 26.71 -1.35 -22.66
C SER A 322 25.36 -1.45 -21.95
N ASN A 323 24.62 -2.54 -22.16
CA ASN A 323 23.29 -2.73 -21.59
C ASN A 323 23.33 -2.81 -20.05
N ASN A 324 24.32 -3.51 -19.48
CA ASN A 324 24.45 -3.66 -18.04
C ASN A 324 25.00 -2.40 -17.37
N LEU A 325 25.86 -1.63 -18.04
CA LEU A 325 26.30 -0.33 -17.55
C LEU A 325 25.15 0.69 -17.50
N SER A 326 24.23 0.61 -18.46
CA SER A 326 23.04 1.46 -18.53
C SER A 326 21.93 1.05 -17.55
N TRP A 327 22.09 -0.03 -16.79
CA TRP A 327 21.06 -0.56 -15.88
C TRP A 327 20.51 0.49 -14.90
N PHE A 328 21.36 1.28 -14.28
CA PHE A 328 20.94 2.33 -13.33
C PHE A 328 20.06 3.39 -13.97
N ILE A 329 20.26 3.68 -15.24
CA ILE A 329 19.48 4.67 -15.98
C ILE A 329 18.07 4.15 -16.21
N TYR A 330 17.99 2.90 -16.70
CA TYR A 330 16.69 2.27 -16.99
C TYR A 330 15.89 1.98 -15.71
N LYS A 331 16.56 1.84 -14.56
CA LYS A 331 15.92 1.53 -13.27
C LYS A 331 15.72 2.75 -12.37
N TYR A 332 16.07 3.95 -12.83
CA TYR A 332 15.96 5.17 -12.03
C TYR A 332 14.53 5.45 -11.55
N ASP A 333 13.52 5.30 -12.42
CA ASP A 333 12.12 5.52 -12.06
C ASP A 333 11.63 4.47 -11.05
N GLU A 334 12.06 3.22 -11.18
CA GLU A 334 11.72 2.16 -10.22
C GLU A 334 12.38 2.41 -8.85
N LEU A 335 13.60 2.96 -8.83
CA LEU A 335 14.28 3.37 -7.59
C LEU A 335 13.57 4.55 -6.92
N ALA A 336 13.13 5.53 -7.70
CA ALA A 336 12.37 6.68 -7.19
C ALA A 336 11.00 6.26 -6.65
N GLU A 337 10.32 5.33 -7.32
CA GLU A 337 9.05 4.74 -6.86
C GLU A 337 9.25 3.96 -5.55
N LEU A 338 10.30 3.14 -5.47
CA LEU A 338 10.64 2.42 -4.23
C LEU A 338 10.89 3.39 -3.07
N ALA A 339 11.62 4.48 -3.30
CA ALA A 339 11.87 5.49 -2.27
C ALA A 339 10.57 6.12 -1.76
N ALA A 340 9.64 6.46 -2.65
CA ALA A 340 8.33 7.00 -2.28
C ALA A 340 7.48 5.97 -1.48
N VAL A 341 7.51 4.70 -1.88
CA VAL A 341 6.83 3.61 -1.16
C VAL A 341 7.41 3.42 0.24
N ILE A 342 8.75 3.48 0.38
CA ILE A 342 9.43 3.39 1.68
C ILE A 342 8.96 4.51 2.61
N ASP A 343 8.91 5.75 2.14
CA ASP A 343 8.49 6.89 2.95
C ASP A 343 7.05 6.71 3.43
N ARG A 344 6.10 6.38 2.55
CA ARG A 344 4.70 6.19 2.90
C ARG A 344 4.48 5.03 3.87
N LEU A 345 5.11 3.87 3.62
CA LEU A 345 4.99 2.72 4.52
C LEU A 345 5.67 2.96 5.88
N TYR A 346 6.75 3.72 5.91
CA TYR A 346 7.41 4.07 7.16
C TYR A 346 6.54 5.02 8.00
N GLU A 347 5.89 6.01 7.40
CA GLU A 347 4.92 6.87 8.07
C GLU A 347 3.75 6.04 8.64
N PHE A 348 3.20 5.14 7.83
CA PHE A 348 2.15 4.22 8.28
C PHE A 348 2.64 3.32 9.43
N HIS A 349 3.85 2.78 9.34
CA HIS A 349 4.47 1.97 10.40
C HIS A 349 4.58 2.76 11.70
N GLN A 350 5.04 4.01 11.67
CA GLN A 350 5.10 4.88 12.85
C GLN A 350 3.72 5.15 13.44
N LEU A 351 2.71 5.39 12.61
CA LEU A 351 1.34 5.57 13.09
C LEU A 351 0.80 4.34 13.81
N THR A 352 1.13 3.14 13.33
CA THR A 352 0.73 1.90 14.02
C THR A 352 1.48 1.66 15.34
N GLU A 353 2.56 2.40 15.61
CA GLU A 353 3.30 2.36 16.88
C GLU A 353 2.85 3.44 17.87
N GLN A 354 2.25 4.53 17.38
CA GLN A 354 1.73 5.59 18.22
C GLN A 354 0.54 5.07 19.01
N ARG A 355 0.66 5.08 20.33
CA ARG A 355 -0.43 4.75 21.24
C ARG A 355 -0.89 6.01 21.95
N PRO A 356 -2.20 6.14 22.23
CA PRO A 356 -2.66 7.25 23.04
C PRO A 356 -2.02 7.17 24.43
N THR A 357 -1.44 8.28 24.84
CA THR A 357 -0.73 8.40 26.12
C THR A 357 -1.69 8.46 27.30
N ASN A 358 -2.94 8.87 27.07
CA ASN A 358 -3.93 9.03 28.11
C ASN A 358 -5.12 8.10 27.87
N LYS A 359 -5.52 7.35 28.89
CA LYS A 359 -6.71 6.47 28.88
C LYS A 359 -7.41 6.65 30.23
N PRO A 360 -8.76 6.63 30.25
CA PRO A 360 -9.49 6.55 31.52
C PRO A 360 -9.01 5.39 32.37
N LYS A 361 -9.01 5.55 33.69
CA LYS A 361 -8.70 4.46 34.61
C LYS A 361 -9.76 3.37 34.45
N ASN A 362 -9.35 2.11 34.33
CA ASN A 362 -10.30 1.01 34.21
C ASN A 362 -10.95 0.72 35.57
N CYS A 363 -12.23 0.99 35.71
CA CYS A 363 -13.03 0.73 36.89
C CYS A 363 -14.29 -0.05 36.51
N GLN A 364 -14.45 -1.28 36.97
CA GLN A 364 -15.60 -2.14 36.61
C GLN A 364 -16.86 -1.81 37.41
N HIS A 365 -16.74 -1.08 38.53
CA HIS A 365 -17.83 -0.92 39.49
C HIS A 365 -18.58 0.42 39.39
N ALA A 366 -18.02 1.41 38.69
CA ALA A 366 -18.66 2.70 38.54
C ALA A 366 -18.06 3.49 37.38
N VAL A 367 -18.79 4.44 36.83
CA VAL A 367 -18.24 5.51 36.02
C VAL A 367 -18.12 6.76 36.91
N GLN A 368 -16.93 7.27 37.04
CA GLN A 368 -16.62 8.45 37.82
C GLN A 368 -15.83 9.44 36.98
N VAL A 369 -16.29 10.69 36.98
CA VAL A 369 -15.65 11.81 36.32
C VAL A 369 -15.48 12.92 37.39
N ALA A 370 -14.25 13.34 37.64
CA ALA A 370 -13.93 14.35 38.62
C ALA A 370 -12.98 15.38 38.01
N ASP A 371 -13.39 16.64 38.05
CA ASP A 371 -12.67 17.81 37.54
C ASP A 371 -12.06 17.55 36.13
N ALA A 372 -12.88 16.97 35.25
CA ALA A 372 -12.41 16.56 33.94
C ALA A 372 -12.70 17.60 32.86
N SER A 373 -11.74 17.77 31.96
CA SER A 373 -11.90 18.55 30.73
C SER A 373 -11.60 17.73 29.52
N ILE A 374 -12.41 17.84 28.47
CA ILE A 374 -12.24 17.16 27.19
C ILE A 374 -11.77 18.18 26.15
N ARG A 375 -10.81 17.73 25.31
CA ARG A 375 -10.15 18.60 24.33
C ARG A 375 -10.17 17.96 22.93
N THR A 376 -9.94 18.79 21.92
CA THR A 376 -9.62 18.32 20.57
C THR A 376 -8.16 17.85 20.49
N PRO A 377 -7.75 17.14 19.41
CA PRO A 377 -6.34 16.84 19.15
C PRO A 377 -5.45 18.11 19.11
N ASP A 378 -6.01 19.25 18.66
CA ASP A 378 -5.33 20.55 18.63
C ASP A 378 -5.34 21.28 19.99
N ASN A 379 -5.69 20.56 21.06
CA ASN A 379 -5.72 21.05 22.44
C ASN A 379 -6.77 22.16 22.72
N LYS A 380 -7.78 22.35 21.83
CA LYS A 380 -8.93 23.24 22.10
C LYS A 380 -9.86 22.53 23.07
N ILE A 381 -10.39 23.31 24.04
CA ILE A 381 -11.32 22.80 25.05
C ILE A 381 -12.70 22.60 24.40
N ILE A 382 -13.29 21.42 24.62
CA ILE A 382 -14.67 21.09 24.25
C ILE A 382 -15.59 21.16 25.46
N LEU A 383 -15.15 20.58 26.58
CA LEU A 383 -15.89 20.56 27.86
C LEU A 383 -14.92 20.80 29.01
N GLU A 384 -15.33 21.50 30.04
CA GLU A 384 -14.56 21.78 31.27
C GLU A 384 -15.36 21.40 32.52
N ASN A 385 -14.66 21.25 33.65
CA ASN A 385 -15.24 21.10 34.99
C ASN A 385 -16.31 20.00 35.10
N LEU A 386 -16.15 18.91 34.36
CA LEU A 386 -17.10 17.80 34.40
C LEU A 386 -16.99 17.02 35.71
N ASN A 387 -18.13 16.88 36.43
CA ASN A 387 -18.23 16.16 37.68
C ASN A 387 -19.53 15.35 37.71
N PHE A 388 -19.44 14.00 37.67
CA PHE A 388 -20.57 13.10 37.88
C PHE A 388 -20.11 11.68 38.26
N HIS A 389 -21.05 10.93 38.86
CA HIS A 389 -20.85 9.56 39.26
C HIS A 389 -22.06 8.71 38.85
N VAL A 390 -21.82 7.53 38.27
CA VAL A 390 -22.87 6.59 37.91
C VAL A 390 -22.57 5.22 38.51
N SER A 391 -23.48 4.68 39.28
CA SER A 391 -23.43 3.36 39.87
C SER A 391 -24.04 2.30 38.92
N PRO A 392 -23.70 1.00 39.05
CA PRO A 392 -24.35 -0.08 38.30
C PRO A 392 -25.88 -0.06 38.48
N GLY A 393 -26.60 -0.34 37.42
CA GLY A 393 -28.07 -0.34 37.42
C GLY A 393 -28.72 1.05 37.34
N LYS A 394 -27.93 2.13 37.43
CA LYS A 394 -28.41 3.49 37.28
C LYS A 394 -28.30 4.01 35.85
N TRP A 395 -29.24 4.87 35.47
CA TRP A 395 -29.31 5.50 34.17
C TRP A 395 -29.05 7.01 34.30
N LEU A 396 -28.01 7.49 33.63
CA LEU A 396 -27.65 8.93 33.56
C LEU A 396 -27.98 9.48 32.17
N LEU A 397 -28.72 10.59 32.13
CA LEU A 397 -28.91 11.38 30.91
C LEU A 397 -27.88 12.51 30.84
N LEU A 398 -27.13 12.56 29.74
CA LEU A 398 -26.29 13.73 29.38
C LEU A 398 -27.12 14.70 28.54
N LYS A 399 -27.50 15.84 29.13
CA LYS A 399 -28.26 16.91 28.50
C LYS A 399 -27.32 18.01 28.02
N GLY A 400 -27.64 18.66 26.90
CA GLY A 400 -26.86 19.77 26.34
C GLY A 400 -27.29 20.09 24.91
N TYR A 401 -26.95 21.26 24.42
CA TYR A 401 -27.24 21.66 23.02
C TYR A 401 -26.47 20.77 21.99
N SER A 402 -26.91 20.82 20.73
CA SER A 402 -26.20 20.11 19.65
C SER A 402 -24.80 20.70 19.47
N GLY A 403 -23.78 19.83 19.36
CA GLY A 403 -22.38 20.27 19.28
C GLY A 403 -21.69 20.49 20.62
N ALA A 404 -22.38 20.40 21.77
CA ALA A 404 -21.81 20.61 23.13
C ALA A 404 -20.73 19.58 23.53
N GLY A 405 -20.42 18.58 22.72
CA GLY A 405 -19.39 17.57 23.03
C GLY A 405 -19.89 16.29 23.70
N LYS A 406 -21.22 16.04 23.77
CA LYS A 406 -21.83 14.83 24.35
C LYS A 406 -21.24 13.53 23.79
N THR A 407 -21.21 13.39 22.48
CA THR A 407 -20.62 12.24 21.76
C THR A 407 -19.13 12.08 22.07
N THR A 408 -18.38 13.21 22.20
CA THR A 408 -16.96 13.17 22.54
C THR A 408 -16.74 12.68 23.98
N LEU A 409 -17.60 13.09 24.91
CA LEU A 409 -17.59 12.58 26.28
C LEU A 409 -17.86 11.07 26.31
N LEU A 410 -18.89 10.58 25.60
CA LEU A 410 -19.17 9.13 25.50
C LEU A 410 -18.00 8.36 24.88
N LYS A 411 -17.34 8.91 23.85
CA LYS A 411 -16.13 8.33 23.25
C LYS A 411 -14.97 8.31 24.25
N THR A 412 -14.82 9.33 25.10
CA THR A 412 -13.81 9.35 26.17
C THR A 412 -14.07 8.22 27.16
N LEU A 413 -15.29 8.10 27.66
CA LEU A 413 -15.70 7.04 28.58
C LEU A 413 -15.55 5.61 27.97
N SER A 414 -15.68 5.50 26.64
CA SER A 414 -15.47 4.25 25.89
C SER A 414 -14.00 3.95 25.57
N HIS A 415 -13.05 4.68 26.14
CA HIS A 415 -11.61 4.58 25.86
C HIS A 415 -11.25 4.79 24.38
N CYS A 416 -12.05 5.60 23.66
CA CYS A 416 -11.83 5.91 22.24
C CYS A 416 -11.33 7.35 22.01
N TRP A 417 -11.35 8.23 23.03
CA TRP A 417 -10.90 9.62 22.93
C TRP A 417 -9.88 9.95 24.01
N PRO A 418 -8.59 10.10 23.67
CA PRO A 418 -7.52 10.24 24.67
C PRO A 418 -7.20 11.68 25.07
N TRP A 419 -7.84 12.69 24.46
CA TRP A 419 -7.55 14.09 24.73
C TRP A 419 -8.45 14.63 25.86
N PHE A 420 -8.08 14.33 27.10
CA PHE A 420 -8.75 14.82 28.29
C PHE A 420 -7.74 15.12 29.41
N LYS A 421 -8.14 15.91 30.39
CA LYS A 421 -7.44 16.16 31.65
C LYS A 421 -8.42 15.91 32.80
N GLY A 422 -7.91 15.76 34.01
CA GLY A 422 -8.70 15.40 35.19
C GLY A 422 -8.78 13.89 35.42
N ASP A 423 -9.61 13.49 36.37
CA ASP A 423 -9.73 12.08 36.77
C ASP A 423 -11.00 11.44 36.15
N ILE A 424 -10.80 10.53 35.23
CA ILE A 424 -11.88 9.77 34.58
C ILE A 424 -11.64 8.29 34.83
N SER A 425 -12.63 7.65 35.45
CA SER A 425 -12.66 6.20 35.67
C SER A 425 -13.89 5.62 34.97
N SER A 426 -13.69 4.66 34.08
CA SER A 426 -14.78 4.01 33.32
C SER A 426 -14.42 2.57 32.97
N PRO A 427 -15.40 1.67 32.80
CA PRO A 427 -15.15 0.29 32.45
C PRO A 427 -14.65 0.14 31.02
N ALA A 428 -13.56 -0.59 30.85
CA ALA A 428 -13.00 -0.87 29.52
C ALA A 428 -13.91 -1.80 28.70
N ASP A 429 -14.68 -2.67 29.35
CA ASP A 429 -15.68 -3.55 28.72
C ASP A 429 -17.07 -2.89 28.80
N SER A 430 -17.24 -1.81 28.04
CA SER A 430 -18.51 -1.12 27.85
C SER A 430 -19.05 -1.35 26.44
N TRP A 431 -20.37 -1.30 26.27
CA TRP A 431 -21.01 -1.39 24.97
C TRP A 431 -21.48 -0.03 24.51
N TYR A 432 -20.86 0.46 23.43
CA TYR A 432 -21.23 1.72 22.82
C TYR A 432 -22.19 1.47 21.64
N VAL A 433 -23.33 2.15 21.67
CA VAL A 433 -24.33 2.12 20.59
C VAL A 433 -24.37 3.49 19.94
N SER A 434 -23.92 3.56 18.69
CA SER A 434 -23.87 4.81 17.92
C SER A 434 -25.22 5.17 17.32
N GLN A 435 -25.40 6.43 16.98
CA GLN A 435 -26.56 6.96 16.26
C GLN A 435 -26.85 6.18 14.96
N THR A 436 -25.79 5.85 14.21
CA THR A 436 -25.86 5.01 12.99
C THR A 436 -25.17 3.67 13.23
N PRO A 437 -25.92 2.59 13.55
CA PRO A 437 -25.32 1.29 13.76
C PRO A 437 -24.69 0.71 12.51
N LEU A 438 -23.52 0.10 12.65
CA LEU A 438 -22.84 -0.57 11.54
C LEU A 438 -23.55 -1.89 11.21
N ILE A 439 -24.13 -1.96 10.01
CA ILE A 439 -24.73 -3.16 9.43
C ILE A 439 -23.96 -3.50 8.17
N LYS A 440 -23.37 -4.70 8.10
CA LYS A 440 -22.56 -5.16 6.97
C LYS A 440 -23.40 -6.01 6.00
N THR A 441 -22.85 -6.32 4.84
CA THR A 441 -23.33 -7.39 3.96
C THR A 441 -23.02 -8.75 4.58
N GLY A 442 -23.92 -9.71 4.48
CA GLY A 442 -23.72 -11.07 4.99
C GLY A 442 -25.01 -11.74 5.47
N LEU A 443 -24.88 -12.87 6.13
CA LEU A 443 -26.00 -13.57 6.79
C LEU A 443 -26.55 -12.73 7.94
N LEU A 444 -27.87 -12.52 8.00
CA LEU A 444 -28.48 -11.67 9.03
C LEU A 444 -28.16 -12.14 10.45
N LYS A 445 -28.25 -13.45 10.69
CA LYS A 445 -27.87 -14.06 11.98
C LYS A 445 -26.43 -13.72 12.37
N GLU A 446 -25.49 -13.91 11.45
CA GLU A 446 -24.08 -13.58 11.72
C GLU A 446 -23.87 -12.09 12.00
N ILE A 447 -24.54 -11.23 11.24
CA ILE A 447 -24.45 -9.79 11.42
C ILE A 447 -24.93 -9.38 12.81
N ILE A 448 -26.03 -9.95 13.28
CA ILE A 448 -26.58 -9.64 14.61
C ILE A 448 -25.70 -10.25 15.71
N CYS A 449 -25.26 -11.49 15.55
CA CYS A 449 -24.60 -12.29 16.59
C CYS A 449 -23.07 -12.17 16.62
N LYS A 450 -22.42 -11.63 15.58
CA LYS A 450 -20.95 -11.64 15.40
C LYS A 450 -20.15 -10.99 16.56
N ALA A 451 -20.76 -10.09 17.31
CA ALA A 451 -20.14 -9.43 18.45
C ALA A 451 -20.55 -10.04 19.80
N LEU A 452 -21.24 -11.18 19.79
CA LEU A 452 -21.72 -11.84 21.00
C LEU A 452 -20.67 -12.85 21.51
N PRO A 453 -20.51 -12.99 22.83
CA PRO A 453 -19.51 -13.88 23.42
C PRO A 453 -19.87 -15.37 23.30
N LEU A 454 -21.14 -15.69 23.07
CA LEU A 454 -21.65 -17.05 22.97
C LEU A 454 -22.54 -17.21 21.72
N PRO A 455 -22.59 -18.40 21.12
CA PRO A 455 -23.52 -18.67 20.03
C PRO A 455 -24.98 -18.56 20.52
N VAL A 456 -25.80 -17.86 19.73
CA VAL A 456 -27.23 -17.67 20.01
C VAL A 456 -28.02 -18.64 19.12
N ASP A 457 -28.97 -19.37 19.71
CA ASP A 457 -29.89 -20.22 18.97
C ASP A 457 -30.94 -19.39 18.20
N ASP A 458 -31.50 -19.96 17.15
CA ASP A 458 -32.43 -19.27 16.26
C ASP A 458 -33.71 -18.85 16.97
N LYS A 459 -34.14 -19.63 17.96
CA LYS A 459 -35.35 -19.36 18.75
C LYS A 459 -35.16 -18.10 19.60
N SER A 460 -34.08 -18.02 20.37
CA SER A 460 -33.78 -16.86 21.20
C SER A 460 -33.56 -15.59 20.33
N LEU A 461 -32.92 -15.74 19.17
CA LEU A 461 -32.76 -14.63 18.24
C LEU A 461 -34.11 -14.15 17.70
N SER A 462 -34.96 -15.07 17.26
CA SER A 462 -36.31 -14.78 16.76
C SER A 462 -37.16 -14.08 17.82
N GLU A 463 -37.15 -14.57 19.07
CA GLU A 463 -37.87 -13.96 20.18
C GLU A 463 -37.45 -12.51 20.43
N VAL A 464 -36.15 -12.24 20.47
CA VAL A 464 -35.62 -10.86 20.63
C VAL A 464 -36.01 -9.99 19.45
N LEU A 465 -35.94 -10.49 18.21
CA LEU A 465 -36.36 -9.72 17.04
C LEU A 465 -37.86 -9.37 17.10
N HIS A 466 -38.72 -10.26 17.56
CA HIS A 466 -40.14 -9.96 17.79
C HIS A 466 -40.31 -8.88 18.88
N GLN A 467 -39.58 -8.97 19.99
CA GLN A 467 -39.68 -8.02 21.10
C GLN A 467 -39.27 -6.59 20.68
N VAL A 468 -38.25 -6.45 19.79
CA VAL A 468 -37.83 -5.15 19.27
C VAL A 468 -38.63 -4.67 18.04
N GLY A 469 -39.72 -5.40 17.66
CA GLY A 469 -40.58 -5.01 16.54
C GLY A 469 -39.99 -5.32 15.15
N LEU A 470 -39.10 -6.29 15.05
CA LEU A 470 -38.49 -6.79 13.82
C LEU A 470 -38.94 -8.21 13.46
N GLY A 471 -40.17 -8.59 13.79
CA GLY A 471 -40.70 -9.94 13.55
C GLY A 471 -40.62 -10.40 12.09
N LYS A 472 -40.74 -9.48 11.12
CA LYS A 472 -40.57 -9.78 9.69
C LYS A 472 -39.14 -10.28 9.35
N LEU A 473 -38.13 -9.83 10.09
CA LEU A 473 -36.75 -10.27 9.89
C LEU A 473 -36.45 -11.62 10.57
N ALA A 474 -37.29 -12.05 11.51
CA ALA A 474 -37.15 -13.36 12.16
C ALA A 474 -37.28 -14.54 11.18
N ALA A 475 -38.07 -14.39 10.12
CA ALA A 475 -38.15 -15.38 9.05
C ALA A 475 -36.94 -15.34 8.07
N ARG A 476 -36.13 -14.29 8.12
CA ARG A 476 -35.02 -14.03 7.19
C ARG A 476 -33.65 -14.12 7.86
N ILE A 477 -33.54 -14.73 9.03
CA ILE A 477 -32.26 -14.78 9.79
C ILE A 477 -31.14 -15.53 9.05
N HIS A 478 -31.50 -16.42 8.13
CA HIS A 478 -30.56 -17.16 7.29
C HIS A 478 -30.35 -16.56 5.89
N ASP A 479 -31.00 -15.43 5.58
CA ASP A 479 -30.80 -14.74 4.30
C ASP A 479 -29.45 -14.02 4.30
N HIS A 480 -28.80 -14.07 3.14
CA HIS A 480 -27.57 -13.32 2.87
C HIS A 480 -27.89 -12.13 1.96
N ASP A 481 -27.71 -10.91 2.48
CA ASP A 481 -28.07 -9.70 1.75
C ASP A 481 -27.20 -8.50 2.12
N ARG A 482 -27.38 -7.37 1.41
CA ARG A 482 -26.79 -6.05 1.73
C ARG A 482 -27.66 -5.33 2.74
N TRP A 483 -27.76 -5.86 3.95
CA TRP A 483 -28.66 -5.34 4.98
C TRP A 483 -28.47 -3.85 5.30
N GLY A 484 -27.24 -3.34 5.12
CA GLY A 484 -26.95 -1.91 5.28
C GLY A 484 -27.72 -1.02 4.31
N ASP A 485 -28.05 -1.49 3.12
CA ASP A 485 -28.75 -0.76 2.07
C ASP A 485 -30.28 -1.00 2.13
N ILE A 486 -30.70 -2.16 2.61
CA ILE A 486 -32.12 -2.60 2.62
C ILE A 486 -32.86 -2.07 3.85
N LEU A 487 -32.20 -2.08 5.02
CA LEU A 487 -32.85 -1.72 6.28
C LEU A 487 -32.98 -0.21 6.43
N SER A 488 -34.16 0.24 6.84
CA SER A 488 -34.40 1.61 7.23
C SER A 488 -33.56 2.02 8.47
N SER A 489 -33.36 3.31 8.69
CA SER A 489 -32.62 3.82 9.85
C SER A 489 -33.21 3.35 11.18
N GLY A 490 -34.55 3.32 11.29
CA GLY A 490 -35.23 2.80 12.47
C GLY A 490 -35.04 1.30 12.70
N GLU A 491 -35.06 0.47 11.64
CA GLU A 491 -34.76 -0.97 11.74
C GLU A 491 -33.31 -1.23 12.16
N LYS A 492 -32.35 -0.44 11.65
CA LYS A 492 -30.94 -0.49 12.09
C LYS A 492 -30.80 -0.19 13.58
N GLN A 493 -31.51 0.81 14.09
CA GLN A 493 -31.52 1.14 15.52
C GLN A 493 -32.13 0.01 16.35
N ARG A 494 -33.25 -0.59 15.91
CA ARG A 494 -33.84 -1.75 16.59
C ARG A 494 -32.91 -2.98 16.60
N ILE A 495 -32.16 -3.23 15.53
CA ILE A 495 -31.10 -4.28 15.51
C ILE A 495 -30.02 -3.98 16.55
N ALA A 496 -29.61 -2.72 16.70
CA ALA A 496 -28.61 -2.36 17.70
C ALA A 496 -29.11 -2.62 19.14
N LEU A 497 -30.38 -2.34 19.41
CA LEU A 497 -31.00 -2.67 20.69
C LEU A 497 -31.17 -4.19 20.87
N ALA A 498 -31.50 -4.95 19.81
CA ALA A 498 -31.53 -6.42 19.86
C ALA A 498 -30.15 -7.00 20.24
N ARG A 499 -29.07 -6.50 19.62
CA ARG A 499 -27.68 -6.87 19.99
C ARG A 499 -27.39 -6.62 21.46
N LEU A 500 -27.87 -5.50 21.99
CA LEU A 500 -27.69 -5.10 23.38
C LEU A 500 -28.37 -6.12 24.33
N ILE A 501 -29.62 -6.48 24.06
CA ILE A 501 -30.40 -7.46 24.84
C ILE A 501 -29.74 -8.84 24.81
N LEU A 502 -29.22 -9.25 23.67
CA LEU A 502 -28.54 -10.54 23.52
C LEU A 502 -27.17 -10.58 24.21
N ARG A 503 -26.41 -9.47 24.18
CA ARG A 503 -25.05 -9.42 24.77
C ARG A 503 -25.06 -9.27 26.30
N ARG A 504 -26.03 -8.57 26.85
CA ARG A 504 -26.17 -8.27 28.28
C ARG A 504 -24.93 -7.62 28.90
N PRO A 505 -24.43 -6.49 28.33
CA PRO A 505 -23.26 -5.82 28.87
C PRO A 505 -23.56 -5.17 30.23
N LYS A 506 -22.54 -5.07 31.11
CA LYS A 506 -22.67 -4.42 32.41
C LYS A 506 -22.77 -2.89 32.28
N TRP A 507 -22.14 -2.31 31.25
CA TRP A 507 -22.12 -0.89 30.99
C TRP A 507 -22.48 -0.57 29.54
N ILE A 508 -23.34 0.43 29.37
CA ILE A 508 -23.95 0.77 28.09
C ILE A 508 -23.85 2.28 27.88
N PHE A 509 -23.34 2.69 26.73
CA PHE A 509 -23.33 4.07 26.30
C PHE A 509 -24.19 4.22 25.06
N LEU A 510 -25.29 4.98 25.16
CA LEU A 510 -26.27 5.22 24.10
C LEU A 510 -26.08 6.62 23.53
N ASP A 511 -25.66 6.72 22.27
CA ASP A 511 -25.46 7.99 21.58
C ASP A 511 -26.56 8.18 20.53
N GLU A 512 -27.61 8.91 20.88
CA GLU A 512 -28.78 9.19 20.04
C GLU A 512 -29.39 7.94 19.38
N THR A 513 -29.37 6.82 20.06
CA THR A 513 -29.68 5.48 19.52
C THR A 513 -31.13 5.32 19.07
N THR A 514 -32.03 6.22 19.48
CA THR A 514 -33.45 6.21 19.17
C THR A 514 -33.91 7.39 18.31
N SER A 515 -33.00 8.16 17.74
CA SER A 515 -33.30 9.39 16.99
C SER A 515 -34.17 9.19 15.74
N HIS A 516 -34.19 8.00 15.16
CA HIS A 516 -35.01 7.65 13.98
C HIS A 516 -36.25 6.81 14.36
N LEU A 517 -36.61 6.74 15.64
CA LEU A 517 -37.80 6.08 16.14
C LEU A 517 -38.80 7.14 16.65
N GLU A 518 -40.08 6.84 16.54
CA GLU A 518 -41.11 7.63 17.22
C GLU A 518 -40.89 7.60 18.74
N GLU A 519 -41.18 8.69 19.41
CA GLU A 519 -40.87 8.86 20.84
C GLU A 519 -41.51 7.76 21.71
N GLN A 520 -42.76 7.39 21.42
CA GLN A 520 -43.45 6.32 22.15
C GLN A 520 -42.76 4.95 21.96
N GLU A 521 -42.33 4.66 20.75
CA GLU A 521 -41.62 3.44 20.45
C GLU A 521 -40.21 3.42 21.08
N ALA A 522 -39.53 4.56 21.09
CA ALA A 522 -38.25 4.73 21.77
C ALA A 522 -38.38 4.46 23.27
N ILE A 523 -39.43 5.01 23.93
CA ILE A 523 -39.72 4.76 25.33
C ILE A 523 -40.01 3.25 25.57
N ARG A 524 -40.83 2.62 24.73
CA ARG A 524 -41.14 1.20 24.82
C ARG A 524 -39.89 0.31 24.76
N LEU A 525 -39.05 0.56 23.78
CA LEU A 525 -37.82 -0.21 23.56
C LEU A 525 -36.77 0.01 24.66
N LEU A 526 -36.60 1.22 25.14
CA LEU A 526 -35.69 1.50 26.24
C LEU A 526 -36.18 0.95 27.58
N ARG A 527 -37.51 0.93 27.82
CA ARG A 527 -38.09 0.20 28.96
C ARG A 527 -37.82 -1.30 28.87
N LEU A 528 -37.95 -1.89 27.67
CA LEU A 528 -37.61 -3.30 27.44
C LEU A 528 -36.12 -3.55 27.74
N VAL A 529 -35.21 -2.66 27.32
CA VAL A 529 -33.80 -2.78 27.66
C VAL A 529 -33.57 -2.70 29.16
N ARG A 530 -34.24 -1.78 29.87
CA ARG A 530 -34.13 -1.63 31.33
C ARG A 530 -34.66 -2.88 32.07
N GLU A 531 -35.75 -3.45 31.61
CA GLU A 531 -36.33 -4.66 32.17
C GLU A 531 -35.42 -5.89 31.97
N LYS A 532 -34.85 -6.05 30.77
CA LYS A 532 -33.96 -7.18 30.43
C LYS A 532 -32.58 -7.07 31.04
N LEU A 533 -32.12 -5.84 31.36
CA LEU A 533 -30.78 -5.50 31.84
C LEU A 533 -30.81 -4.63 33.12
N PRO A 534 -31.47 -5.10 34.20
CA PRO A 534 -31.71 -4.25 35.39
C PRO A 534 -30.44 -3.88 36.15
N THR A 535 -29.35 -4.66 35.99
CA THR A 535 -28.05 -4.39 36.64
C THR A 535 -27.09 -3.57 35.81
N SER A 536 -27.43 -3.27 34.55
CA SER A 536 -26.55 -2.52 33.66
C SER A 536 -26.62 -1.02 33.95
N GLY A 537 -25.44 -0.40 34.16
CA GLY A 537 -25.31 1.05 34.20
C GLY A 537 -25.40 1.64 32.80
N VAL A 538 -26.19 2.68 32.63
CA VAL A 538 -26.41 3.31 31.31
C VAL A 538 -26.10 4.79 31.36
N ILE A 539 -25.33 5.28 30.38
CA ILE A 539 -25.16 6.70 30.10
C ILE A 539 -25.72 6.98 28.72
N MET A 540 -26.73 7.84 28.64
CA MET A 540 -27.43 8.08 27.39
C MET A 540 -27.45 9.55 26.98
N VAL A 541 -27.42 9.76 25.67
CA VAL A 541 -27.66 11.05 25.00
C VAL A 541 -28.91 10.91 24.15
N THR A 542 -29.89 11.77 24.33
CA THR A 542 -31.09 11.81 23.50
C THR A 542 -31.69 13.24 23.48
N HIS A 543 -32.28 13.58 22.35
CA HIS A 543 -33.05 14.81 22.15
C HIS A 543 -34.56 14.64 22.34
N GLN A 544 -35.05 13.41 22.62
CA GLN A 544 -36.45 13.09 22.79
C GLN A 544 -36.89 13.34 24.27
N PRO A 545 -37.74 14.33 24.56
CA PRO A 545 -38.10 14.70 25.94
C PRO A 545 -38.78 13.59 26.73
N GLY A 546 -39.64 12.77 26.08
CA GLY A 546 -40.32 11.67 26.75
C GLY A 546 -39.39 10.55 27.23
N VAL A 547 -38.21 10.42 26.63
CA VAL A 547 -37.18 9.44 27.04
C VAL A 547 -36.45 9.92 28.31
N TRP A 548 -36.40 11.24 28.60
CA TRP A 548 -35.70 11.78 29.77
C TRP A 548 -36.20 11.21 31.10
N ASN A 549 -37.50 10.88 31.17
CA ASN A 549 -38.13 10.31 32.36
C ASN A 549 -37.66 8.87 32.67
N LEU A 550 -36.89 8.25 31.78
CA LEU A 550 -36.27 6.94 32.02
C LEU A 550 -34.94 7.06 32.74
N ALA A 551 -34.34 8.22 32.81
CA ALA A 551 -33.09 8.45 33.55
C ALA A 551 -33.36 8.57 35.06
N ASP A 552 -32.44 8.01 35.85
CA ASP A 552 -32.45 8.21 37.31
C ASP A 552 -31.85 9.57 37.69
N ASP A 553 -30.82 10.01 36.90
CA ASP A 553 -30.11 11.26 37.11
C ASP A 553 -29.90 12.01 35.79
N ILE A 554 -29.76 13.33 35.85
CA ILE A 554 -29.51 14.19 34.69
C ILE A 554 -28.24 15.02 34.95
N CYS A 555 -27.29 14.95 34.04
CA CYS A 555 -26.13 15.82 34.00
C CYS A 555 -26.27 16.82 32.83
N ASP A 556 -26.45 18.10 33.16
CA ASP A 556 -26.52 19.15 32.14
C ASP A 556 -25.13 19.73 31.88
N ILE A 557 -24.61 19.41 30.71
CA ILE A 557 -23.29 19.86 30.26
C ILE A 557 -23.31 21.22 29.55
N SER A 558 -24.50 21.81 29.34
CA SER A 558 -24.63 23.15 28.75
C SER A 558 -24.20 24.26 29.73
N ALA A 559 -24.22 23.97 31.03
CA ALA A 559 -23.85 24.89 32.08
C ALA A 559 -22.34 24.95 32.35
N VAL A 560 -21.54 24.19 31.61
CA VAL A 560 -20.14 23.90 31.91
C VAL A 560 -19.17 24.50 30.86
N LEU A 561 -19.70 25.39 30.01
CA LEU A 561 -18.93 26.15 29.01
C LEU A 561 -18.61 27.56 29.47
#